data_02732e2d730332f8aab88a216caa17e2
#
_entry.id   02732e2d730332f8aab88a216caa17e2
#
_cell.length_a   1.000
_cell.length_b   1.000
_cell.length_c   1.000
_cell.angle_alpha   90.00
_cell.angle_beta   90.00
_cell.angle_gamma   90.00
#
_symmetry.space_group_name_H-M   'P 1'
#
loop_
_entity.id
_entity.type
_entity.pdbx_description
1 polymer ?
#
loop_
_entity_poly.entity_id
_entity_poly.type
_entity_poly.pdbx_seq_one_letter_code
_entity_poly.pdbx_strand_id
1 'polypeptide(L)'
;LPICEPVFNPSDVPLIAPEESLYYSIEGYEVGVFSTGNPHCVMIVDDVEGVDVETIALRIQQSNLLPNQANIGFMQIISRNEINLRVYERGSGETLACGSGACAAVIHGVRIGQLDHKVTAHLRGGDALIEYNKGEHVFLSGPAQFVFEGWVDV
;
A
#
# COMPACT_ATOMS: atom_id res chain seq x y z
N LEU A 1 8.17 -1.63 14.26
CA LEU A 1 9.18 -1.97 13.23
C LEU A 1 9.31 -0.80 12.28
N PRO A 2 10.50 -0.17 12.13
CA PRO A 2 10.74 0.79 11.06
C PRO A 2 10.81 0.04 9.73
N ILE A 3 10.14 0.58 8.71
CA ILE A 3 10.12 -0.02 7.35
C ILE A 3 11.18 0.69 6.51
N CYS A 4 10.87 1.89 6.03
CA CYS A 4 11.79 2.71 5.25
C CYS A 4 11.26 4.13 5.13
N GLU A 5 12.08 5.01 4.57
CA GLU A 5 11.62 6.29 4.06
C GLU A 5 11.00 6.07 2.67
N PRO A 6 9.78 6.56 2.40
CA PRO A 6 9.14 6.37 1.10
C PRO A 6 9.82 7.20 0.01
N VAL A 7 9.86 6.64 -1.21
CA VAL A 7 10.42 7.28 -2.40
C VAL A 7 9.32 7.61 -3.39
N PHE A 8 9.25 8.87 -3.81
CA PHE A 8 8.15 9.38 -4.63
C PHE A 8 8.56 9.77 -6.07
N ASN A 9 9.86 9.92 -6.32
CA ASN A 9 10.34 10.25 -7.67
C ASN A 9 10.01 9.09 -8.63
N PRO A 10 9.27 9.34 -9.73
CA PRO A 10 8.83 8.28 -10.64
C PRO A 10 9.94 7.37 -11.15
N SER A 11 11.12 7.91 -11.48
CA SER A 11 12.26 7.11 -11.96
C SER A 11 12.78 6.10 -10.96
N ASP A 12 12.63 6.38 -9.66
CA ASP A 12 13.10 5.52 -8.56
C ASP A 12 12.06 4.51 -8.09
N VAL A 13 10.80 4.64 -8.56
CA VAL A 13 9.68 3.78 -8.14
C VAL A 13 9.61 2.41 -8.84
N PRO A 14 9.94 2.06 -10.07
CA PRO A 14 9.93 2.73 -11.35
C PRO A 14 8.50 2.94 -11.91
N LEU A 15 8.22 4.15 -12.27
CA LEU A 15 6.98 4.59 -12.92
C LEU A 15 7.33 5.46 -14.13
N ILE A 16 6.70 5.21 -15.26
CA ILE A 16 6.86 6.05 -16.45
C ILE A 16 5.92 7.26 -16.31
N ALA A 17 6.44 8.36 -15.77
CA ALA A 17 5.73 9.62 -15.63
C ALA A 17 6.72 10.78 -15.75
N PRO A 18 6.27 11.96 -16.25
CA PRO A 18 7.16 13.11 -16.50
C PRO A 18 7.65 13.76 -15.20
N GLU A 19 6.86 13.69 -14.13
CA GLU A 19 7.15 14.36 -12.86
C GLU A 19 6.45 13.67 -11.68
N GLU A 20 6.89 13.99 -10.46
CA GLU A 20 6.24 13.56 -9.24
C GLU A 20 4.85 14.19 -9.11
N SER A 21 3.86 13.39 -8.71
CA SER A 21 2.49 13.82 -8.45
C SER A 21 1.91 13.08 -7.26
N LEU A 22 0.86 13.66 -6.66
CA LEU A 22 0.07 12.95 -5.64
C LEU A 22 -0.80 11.85 -6.26
N TYR A 23 -1.22 12.05 -7.50
CA TYR A 23 -2.06 11.12 -8.24
C TYR A 23 -1.55 10.93 -9.67
N TYR A 24 -1.74 9.72 -10.16
CA TYR A 24 -1.49 9.34 -11.55
C TYR A 24 -2.71 8.64 -12.11
N SER A 25 -3.00 8.84 -13.40
CA SER A 25 -4.02 8.06 -14.09
C SER A 25 -3.38 6.85 -14.76
N ILE A 26 -3.71 5.65 -14.28
CA ILE A 26 -3.23 4.38 -14.82
C ILE A 26 -4.43 3.55 -15.24
N GLU A 27 -4.52 3.22 -16.53
CA GLU A 27 -5.63 2.45 -17.12
C GLU A 27 -7.03 3.03 -16.81
N GLY A 28 -7.11 4.34 -16.63
CA GLY A 28 -8.35 5.05 -16.28
C GLY A 28 -8.66 5.12 -14.79
N TYR A 29 -7.77 4.59 -13.94
CA TYR A 29 -7.88 4.67 -12.47
C TYR A 29 -6.96 5.75 -11.92
N GLU A 30 -7.47 6.53 -10.96
CA GLU A 30 -6.67 7.51 -10.22
C GLU A 30 -6.01 6.83 -9.02
N VAL A 31 -4.69 6.85 -8.98
CA VAL A 31 -3.88 6.15 -7.96
C VAL A 31 -2.70 6.98 -7.50
N GLY A 32 -2.34 6.88 -6.22
CA GLY A 32 -1.04 7.31 -5.73
C GLY A 32 -0.01 6.22 -6.04
N VAL A 33 1.18 6.61 -6.53
CA VAL A 33 2.25 5.66 -6.88
C VAL A 33 3.55 6.09 -6.24
N PHE A 34 4.20 5.19 -5.52
CA PHE A 34 5.49 5.41 -4.86
C PHE A 34 6.09 4.09 -4.35
N SER A 35 7.29 4.14 -3.77
CA SER A 35 7.97 2.96 -3.25
C SER A 35 8.17 3.05 -1.74
N THR A 36 7.97 1.93 -1.05
CA THR A 36 8.38 1.69 0.35
C THR A 36 9.43 0.59 0.43
N GLY A 37 10.38 0.58 -0.54
CA GLY A 37 11.31 -0.51 -0.79
C GLY A 37 10.85 -1.45 -1.91
N ASN A 38 9.57 -1.43 -2.22
CA ASN A 38 8.91 -2.03 -3.37
C ASN A 38 7.79 -1.11 -3.88
N PRO A 39 7.41 -1.18 -5.17
CA PRO A 39 6.42 -0.27 -5.75
C PRO A 39 5.00 -0.57 -5.27
N HIS A 40 4.28 0.49 -4.95
CA HIS A 40 2.88 0.47 -4.55
C HIS A 40 2.04 1.44 -5.36
N CYS A 41 0.84 1.01 -5.74
CA CYS A 41 -0.26 1.85 -6.19
C CYS A 41 -1.35 1.84 -5.13
N VAL A 42 -1.85 3.00 -4.73
CA VAL A 42 -2.93 3.12 -3.75
C VAL A 42 -4.13 3.80 -4.41
N MET A 43 -5.26 3.11 -4.42
CA MET A 43 -6.54 3.60 -4.89
C MET A 43 -7.46 3.86 -3.69
N ILE A 44 -8.12 5.02 -3.65
CA ILE A 44 -9.18 5.29 -2.69
C ILE A 44 -10.49 4.79 -3.26
N VAL A 45 -11.25 4.05 -2.45
CA VAL A 45 -12.55 3.47 -2.80
C VAL A 45 -13.58 3.79 -1.72
N ASP A 46 -14.85 3.88 -2.12
CA ASP A 46 -15.94 4.18 -1.18
C ASP A 46 -16.32 2.95 -0.34
N ASP A 47 -16.24 1.75 -0.92
CA ASP A 47 -16.56 0.48 -0.26
C ASP A 47 -15.54 -0.59 -0.70
N VAL A 48 -14.65 -0.95 0.22
CA VAL A 48 -13.58 -1.90 -0.05
C VAL A 48 -14.11 -3.33 -0.29
N GLU A 49 -15.26 -3.70 0.28
CA GLU A 49 -15.84 -5.03 0.08
C GLU A 49 -16.53 -5.18 -1.28
N GLY A 50 -17.08 -4.08 -1.82
CA GLY A 50 -17.74 -4.06 -3.13
C GLY A 50 -16.79 -3.98 -4.33
N VAL A 51 -15.48 -3.85 -4.11
CA VAL A 51 -14.48 -3.69 -5.19
C VAL A 51 -14.14 -5.03 -5.83
N ASP A 52 -14.14 -5.08 -7.16
CA ASP A 52 -13.54 -6.18 -7.93
C ASP A 52 -12.01 -6.01 -7.98
N VAL A 53 -11.38 -6.40 -6.85
CA VAL A 53 -9.95 -6.22 -6.60
C VAL A 53 -9.09 -6.88 -7.68
N GLU A 54 -9.39 -8.11 -8.04
CA GLU A 54 -8.58 -8.88 -9.00
C GLU A 54 -8.58 -8.24 -10.39
N THR A 55 -9.76 -7.95 -10.93
CA THR A 55 -9.88 -7.36 -12.27
C THR A 55 -9.18 -6.00 -12.36
N ILE A 56 -9.39 -5.13 -11.38
CA ILE A 56 -8.80 -3.79 -11.37
C ILE A 56 -7.28 -3.87 -11.18
N ALA A 57 -6.83 -4.68 -10.21
CA ALA A 57 -5.40 -4.83 -9.93
C ALA A 57 -4.63 -5.38 -11.12
N LEU A 58 -5.15 -6.40 -11.80
CA LEU A 58 -4.51 -6.97 -12.99
C LEU A 58 -4.39 -5.94 -14.12
N ARG A 59 -5.41 -5.12 -14.34
CA ARG A 59 -5.34 -4.04 -15.35
C ARG A 59 -4.26 -3.03 -15.02
N ILE A 60 -4.16 -2.59 -13.78
CA ILE A 60 -3.13 -1.63 -13.34
C ILE A 60 -1.74 -2.28 -13.44
N GLN A 61 -1.56 -3.51 -12.96
CA GLN A 61 -0.27 -4.21 -13.00
C GLN A 61 0.25 -4.47 -14.41
N GLN A 62 -0.64 -4.65 -15.38
CA GLN A 62 -0.30 -4.89 -16.80
C GLN A 62 -0.03 -3.60 -17.57
N SER A 63 -0.19 -2.44 -16.95
CA SER A 63 0.06 -1.16 -17.60
C SER A 63 1.54 -0.98 -17.97
N ASN A 64 1.77 -0.47 -19.18
CA ASN A 64 3.11 -0.11 -19.63
C ASN A 64 3.75 1.01 -18.77
N LEU A 65 2.96 1.75 -17.99
CA LEU A 65 3.47 2.78 -17.08
C LEU A 65 4.18 2.18 -15.85
N LEU A 66 3.95 0.90 -15.55
CA LEU A 66 4.54 0.17 -14.42
C LEU A 66 5.39 -1.02 -14.93
N PRO A 67 6.59 -0.80 -15.48
CA PRO A 67 7.36 -1.85 -16.14
C PRO A 67 7.74 -3.01 -15.23
N ASN A 68 7.81 -2.79 -13.91
CA ASN A 68 8.11 -3.82 -12.92
C ASN A 68 6.88 -4.23 -12.10
N GLN A 69 5.67 -3.82 -12.54
CA GLN A 69 4.44 -3.99 -11.80
C GLN A 69 4.49 -3.32 -10.41
N ALA A 70 3.41 -3.42 -9.64
CA ALA A 70 3.30 -2.89 -8.29
C ALA A 70 2.34 -3.74 -7.44
N ASN A 71 2.40 -3.58 -6.13
CA ASN A 71 1.31 -3.98 -5.24
C ASN A 71 0.19 -2.95 -5.32
N ILE A 72 -1.05 -3.39 -5.39
CA ILE A 72 -2.21 -2.51 -5.52
C ILE A 72 -3.01 -2.53 -4.23
N GLY A 73 -3.08 -1.40 -3.54
CA GLY A 73 -3.88 -1.20 -2.32
C GLY A 73 -5.20 -0.51 -2.64
N PHE A 74 -6.30 -1.07 -2.14
CA PHE A 74 -7.64 -0.51 -2.20
C PHE A 74 -8.01 -0.02 -0.81
N MET A 75 -8.00 1.30 -0.61
CA MET A 75 -8.16 1.94 0.69
C MET A 75 -9.52 2.61 0.81
N GLN A 76 -10.30 2.20 1.79
CA GLN A 76 -11.50 2.89 2.24
C GLN A 76 -11.17 3.69 3.50
N ILE A 77 -11.33 5.01 3.45
CA ILE A 77 -11.10 5.89 4.58
C ILE A 77 -12.36 5.91 5.46
N ILE A 78 -12.25 5.40 6.69
CA ILE A 78 -13.33 5.40 7.69
C ILE A 78 -13.32 6.70 8.48
N SER A 79 -12.14 7.12 8.91
CA SER A 79 -11.90 8.37 9.62
C SER A 79 -10.46 8.84 9.39
N ARG A 80 -10.05 9.96 9.98
CA ARG A 80 -8.66 10.45 9.85
C ARG A 80 -7.60 9.51 10.43
N ASN A 81 -7.99 8.55 11.27
CA ASN A 81 -7.08 7.62 11.95
C ASN A 81 -7.49 6.14 11.78
N GLU A 82 -8.35 5.85 10.79
CA GLU A 82 -8.86 4.50 10.59
C GLU A 82 -9.18 4.24 9.12
N ILE A 83 -8.69 3.14 8.58
CA ILE A 83 -8.95 2.69 7.20
C ILE A 83 -9.28 1.20 7.14
N ASN A 84 -10.10 0.81 6.16
CA ASN A 84 -10.19 -0.57 5.68
C ASN A 84 -9.30 -0.71 4.45
N LEU A 85 -8.60 -1.85 4.33
CA LEU A 85 -7.63 -2.07 3.27
C LEU A 85 -7.68 -3.51 2.74
N ARG A 86 -7.71 -3.62 1.40
CA ARG A 86 -7.42 -4.87 0.69
C ARG A 86 -6.22 -4.65 -0.22
N VAL A 87 -5.36 -5.65 -0.34
CA VAL A 87 -4.14 -5.55 -1.15
C VAL A 87 -4.03 -6.72 -2.11
N TYR A 88 -3.78 -6.41 -3.38
CA TYR A 88 -3.41 -7.36 -4.41
C TYR A 88 -1.90 -7.26 -4.66
N GLU A 89 -1.17 -8.28 -4.21
CA GLU A 89 0.29 -8.25 -4.24
C GLU A 89 0.85 -8.69 -5.59
N ARG A 90 1.97 -8.10 -5.95
CA ARG A 90 2.73 -8.49 -7.14
C ARG A 90 3.21 -9.93 -7.00
N GLY A 91 2.77 -10.81 -7.91
CA GLY A 91 3.17 -12.22 -7.96
C GLY A 91 2.41 -13.16 -7.01
N SER A 92 1.57 -12.64 -6.12
CA SER A 92 0.85 -13.45 -5.11
C SER A 92 -0.67 -13.32 -5.17
N GLY A 93 -1.20 -12.31 -5.85
CA GLY A 93 -2.63 -12.03 -5.89
C GLY A 93 -3.13 -11.34 -4.62
N GLU A 94 -4.44 -11.41 -4.37
CA GLU A 94 -5.01 -10.84 -3.14
C GLU A 94 -4.59 -11.66 -1.93
N THR A 95 -4.01 -10.98 -0.93
CA THR A 95 -3.53 -11.59 0.31
C THR A 95 -4.33 -11.09 1.53
N LEU A 96 -4.28 -11.84 2.62
CA LEU A 96 -4.98 -11.49 3.85
C LEU A 96 -4.35 -10.31 4.58
N ALA A 97 -3.05 -10.11 4.43
CA ALA A 97 -2.31 -9.01 5.04
C ALA A 97 -1.04 -8.71 4.27
N CYS A 98 -0.76 -7.41 4.09
CA CYS A 98 0.46 -6.91 3.47
C CYS A 98 0.94 -5.69 4.27
N GLY A 99 2.01 -5.86 5.04
CA GLY A 99 2.53 -4.81 5.91
C GLY A 99 3.01 -3.59 5.14
N SER A 100 3.76 -3.77 4.05
CA SER A 100 4.21 -2.67 3.19
C SER A 100 3.04 -2.00 2.47
N GLY A 101 2.01 -2.76 2.11
CA GLY A 101 0.77 -2.23 1.53
C GLY A 101 -0.01 -1.36 2.52
N ALA A 102 -0.07 -1.76 3.81
CA ALA A 102 -0.68 -0.95 4.86
C ALA A 102 0.10 0.36 5.08
N CYS A 103 1.42 0.29 5.11
CA CYS A 103 2.28 1.48 5.16
C CYS A 103 2.03 2.41 3.97
N ALA A 104 1.98 1.85 2.75
CA ALA A 104 1.73 2.63 1.55
C ALA A 104 0.36 3.32 1.57
N ALA A 105 -0.70 2.64 2.00
CA ALA A 105 -2.03 3.22 2.11
C ALA A 105 -2.04 4.44 3.04
N VAL A 106 -1.45 4.32 4.23
CA VAL A 106 -1.39 5.42 5.21
C VAL A 106 -0.51 6.56 4.71
N ILE A 107 0.66 6.27 4.13
CA ILE A 107 1.55 7.29 3.54
C ILE A 107 0.77 8.11 2.49
N HIS A 108 0.04 7.46 1.59
CA HIS A 108 -0.76 8.15 0.59
C HIS A 108 -1.83 9.05 1.23
N GLY A 109 -2.60 8.51 2.18
CA GLY A 109 -3.64 9.26 2.89
C GLY A 109 -3.10 10.49 3.64
N VAL A 110 -1.92 10.38 4.25
CA VAL A 110 -1.23 11.51 4.91
C VAL A 110 -0.77 12.54 3.87
N ARG A 111 -0.20 12.11 2.74
CA ARG A 111 0.26 13.01 1.67
C ARG A 111 -0.87 13.84 1.09
N ILE A 112 -2.04 13.27 0.89
CA ILE A 112 -3.21 13.96 0.36
C ILE A 112 -4.01 14.72 1.44
N GLY A 113 -3.59 14.68 2.70
CA GLY A 113 -4.19 15.41 3.82
C GLY A 113 -5.49 14.80 4.36
N GLN A 114 -5.81 13.55 4.03
CA GLN A 114 -7.03 12.88 4.48
C GLN A 114 -6.83 12.00 5.72
N LEU A 115 -5.60 11.63 6.05
CA LEU A 115 -5.26 10.86 7.24
C LEU A 115 -4.33 11.64 8.17
N ASP A 116 -4.41 11.34 9.46
CA ASP A 116 -3.48 11.79 10.48
C ASP A 116 -2.21 10.91 10.45
N HIS A 117 -1.20 11.26 11.26
CA HIS A 117 0.09 10.57 11.30
C HIS A 117 0.07 9.19 11.96
N LYS A 118 -1.03 8.83 12.63
CA LYS A 118 -1.20 7.55 13.33
C LYS A 118 -2.55 6.95 12.97
N VAL A 119 -2.53 5.80 12.27
CA VAL A 119 -3.71 5.20 11.64
C VAL A 119 -3.76 3.71 11.89
N THR A 120 -4.93 3.22 12.26
CA THR A 120 -5.22 1.78 12.29
C THR A 120 -5.71 1.35 10.90
N ALA A 121 -5.04 0.38 10.32
CA ALA A 121 -5.42 -0.27 9.08
C ALA A 121 -6.04 -1.64 9.37
N HIS A 122 -7.31 -1.82 9.00
CA HIS A 122 -8.02 -3.09 9.09
C HIS A 122 -7.81 -3.87 7.80
N LEU A 123 -7.08 -4.98 7.88
CA LEU A 123 -6.88 -5.93 6.79
C LEU A 123 -7.69 -7.20 7.08
N ARG A 124 -7.92 -8.03 6.08
CA ARG A 124 -8.62 -9.31 6.26
C ARG A 124 -7.93 -10.25 7.26
N GLY A 125 -6.62 -10.18 7.38
CA GLY A 125 -5.80 -10.99 8.28
C GLY A 125 -5.60 -10.40 9.68
N GLY A 126 -6.09 -9.20 9.94
CA GLY A 126 -5.96 -8.51 11.24
C GLY A 126 -5.59 -7.05 11.10
N ASP A 127 -5.47 -6.38 12.24
CA ASP A 127 -5.21 -4.96 12.31
C ASP A 127 -3.71 -4.65 12.38
N ALA A 128 -3.32 -3.55 11.76
CA ALA A 128 -1.99 -2.99 11.85
C ALA A 128 -2.06 -1.51 12.22
N LEU A 129 -1.19 -1.06 13.12
CA LEU A 129 -1.03 0.34 13.46
C LEU A 129 0.14 0.91 12.66
N ILE A 130 -0.11 1.96 11.91
CA ILE A 130 0.87 2.64 11.08
C ILE A 130 1.10 4.05 11.60
N GLU A 131 2.37 4.43 11.76
CA GLU A 131 2.75 5.79 12.14
C GLU A 131 3.68 6.36 11.06
N TYR A 132 3.31 7.53 10.52
CA TYR A 132 4.07 8.19 9.48
C TYR A 132 3.96 9.71 9.57
N ASN A 133 5.11 10.39 9.65
CA ASN A 133 5.24 11.84 9.44
C ASN A 133 5.97 12.10 8.12
N LYS A 134 5.57 13.14 7.39
CA LYS A 134 6.19 13.49 6.11
C LYS A 134 7.70 13.73 6.27
N GLY A 135 8.50 13.04 5.46
CA GLY A 135 9.96 13.13 5.48
C GLY A 135 10.64 12.25 6.54
N GLU A 136 9.90 11.33 7.14
CA GLU A 136 10.40 10.39 8.13
C GLU A 136 10.19 8.93 7.69
N HIS A 137 10.78 8.01 8.43
CA HIS A 137 10.52 6.59 8.28
C HIS A 137 9.08 6.26 8.68
N VAL A 138 8.48 5.31 8.00
CA VAL A 138 7.19 4.75 8.39
C VAL A 138 7.40 3.62 9.40
N PHE A 139 6.55 3.57 10.42
CA PHE A 139 6.57 2.54 11.45
C PHE A 139 5.32 1.68 11.36
N LEU A 140 5.54 0.36 11.42
CA LEU A 140 4.49 -0.66 11.46
C LEU A 140 4.50 -1.35 12.82
N SER A 141 3.34 -1.42 13.47
CA SER A 141 3.11 -2.19 14.69
C SER A 141 1.94 -3.16 14.48
N GLY A 142 2.11 -4.39 14.88
CA GLY A 142 1.07 -5.42 14.79
C GLY A 142 1.29 -6.52 15.83
N PRO A 143 0.30 -7.41 16.03
CA PRO A 143 0.43 -8.54 16.95
C PRO A 143 1.44 -9.55 16.42
N ALA A 144 2.10 -10.23 17.32
CA ALA A 144 2.96 -11.37 17.04
C ALA A 144 2.66 -12.50 18.02
N GLN A 145 2.47 -13.70 17.50
CA GLN A 145 2.19 -14.88 18.31
C GLN A 145 3.22 -15.98 18.00
N PHE A 146 3.68 -16.65 19.05
CA PHE A 146 4.50 -17.85 18.89
C PHE A 146 3.62 -18.98 18.33
N VAL A 147 4.04 -19.59 17.23
CA VAL A 147 3.30 -20.65 16.55
C VAL A 147 4.00 -22.00 16.73
N PHE A 148 5.29 -22.08 16.38
CA PHE A 148 6.10 -23.28 16.58
C PHE A 148 7.58 -22.93 16.57
N GLU A 149 8.40 -23.84 17.05
CA GLU A 149 9.85 -23.86 16.95
C GLU A 149 10.29 -25.13 16.22
N GLY A 150 11.32 -25.05 15.40
CA GLY A 150 11.82 -26.18 14.61
C GLY A 150 13.30 -26.07 14.34
N TRP A 151 13.90 -27.18 13.92
CA TRP A 151 15.31 -27.30 13.57
C TRP A 151 15.44 -27.60 12.09
N VAL A 152 16.45 -27.01 11.47
CA VAL A 152 16.81 -27.26 10.06
C VAL A 152 18.29 -27.61 9.99
N ASP A 153 18.62 -28.70 9.33
CA ASP A 153 19.99 -29.04 9.00
C ASP A 153 20.45 -28.25 7.79
N VAL A 154 21.55 -27.53 7.90
CA VAL A 154 22.17 -26.70 6.84
C VAL A 154 23.49 -27.32 6.39
#